data_bb2f993966f600639abe52eb0886c7c6
#
_entry.id   bb2f993966f600639abe52eb0886c7c6
#
_cell.length_a   1.000
_cell.length_b   1.000
_cell.length_c   1.000
_cell.angle_alpha   90.00
_cell.angle_beta   90.00
_cell.angle_gamma   90.00
#
_symmetry.space_group_name_H-M   'P 1'
#
loop_
_entity.id
_entity.type
_entity.pdbx_description
1 polymer ?
#
loop_
_entity_poly.entity_id
_entity_poly.type
_entity_poly.pdbx_seq_one_letter_code
_entity_poly.pdbx_strand_id
1 'polypeptide(L)'
;MRTILKIIAAPFVLALILAVAVLYFSRLNPFAKKKTEMERKAAFSLWGKIIVACIPAGVIGVLFDDLLDTYLYNYVTVAVALIVYGILFIVIERMKKDSVPMYAVAEEISYKTALKIGCFQVLSLIPGTSRSGSTILGGMLSGVSRPAGAEFSFFLAVPVMLGASALKLLKFGFSFTTAEILILLAGVITAFLVSLAAIRFLVSFVRRHSFAVFGWYRIALGVLVLLYFFITK
;
A
#
# COMPACT_ATOMS: atom_id res chain seq x y z
N MET A 1 20.28 17.14 -7.09
CA MET A 1 19.35 16.86 -5.98
C MET A 1 18.18 15.94 -6.38
N ARG A 2 17.45 16.19 -7.49
CA ARG A 2 16.35 15.32 -7.96
C ARG A 2 16.78 13.88 -8.30
N THR A 3 17.98 13.67 -8.86
CA THR A 3 18.51 12.35 -9.22
C THR A 3 18.84 11.51 -7.99
N ILE A 4 19.47 12.12 -6.97
CA ILE A 4 19.81 11.44 -5.70
C ILE A 4 18.56 10.98 -4.96
N LEU A 5 17.53 11.82 -4.89
CA LEU A 5 16.25 11.46 -4.23
C LEU A 5 15.55 10.27 -4.92
N LYS A 6 15.68 10.17 -6.25
CA LYS A 6 15.10 9.11 -7.06
C LYS A 6 15.86 7.79 -6.93
N ILE A 7 17.20 7.86 -6.83
CA ILE A 7 18.08 6.71 -6.57
C ILE A 7 17.78 6.15 -5.17
N ILE A 8 17.54 7.00 -4.17
CA ILE A 8 17.22 6.56 -2.80
C ILE A 8 15.82 5.89 -2.70
N ALA A 9 14.85 6.32 -3.49
CA ALA A 9 13.49 5.76 -3.40
C ALA A 9 13.37 4.31 -3.91
N ALA A 10 14.14 3.91 -4.94
CA ALA A 10 14.07 2.56 -5.52
C ALA A 10 14.44 1.44 -4.52
N PRO A 11 15.51 1.56 -3.70
CA PRO A 11 15.84 0.56 -2.68
C PRO A 11 14.75 0.33 -1.66
N PHE A 12 14.06 1.39 -1.21
CA PHE A 12 12.97 1.26 -0.23
C PHE A 12 11.81 0.43 -0.77
N VAL A 13 11.48 0.63 -2.03
CA VAL A 13 10.41 -0.12 -2.69
C VAL A 13 10.79 -1.59 -2.83
N LEU A 14 12.00 -1.87 -3.31
CA LEU A 14 12.51 -3.24 -3.43
C LEU A 14 12.59 -3.94 -2.06
N ALA A 15 13.07 -3.25 -1.05
CA ALA A 15 13.18 -3.75 0.31
C ALA A 15 11.79 -4.11 0.90
N LEU A 16 10.78 -3.27 0.69
CA LEU A 16 9.42 -3.55 1.13
C LEU A 16 8.83 -4.78 0.42
N ILE A 17 9.02 -4.88 -0.90
CA ILE A 17 8.58 -6.05 -1.68
C ILE A 17 9.23 -7.32 -1.14
N LEU A 18 10.54 -7.31 -0.92
CA LEU A 18 11.28 -8.44 -0.35
C LEU A 18 10.79 -8.78 1.06
N ALA A 19 10.51 -7.78 1.90
CA ALA A 19 9.99 -8.00 3.24
C ALA A 19 8.61 -8.68 3.22
N VAL A 20 7.71 -8.23 2.35
CA VAL A 20 6.40 -8.89 2.14
C VAL A 20 6.58 -10.31 1.60
N ALA A 21 7.44 -10.48 0.59
CA ALA A 21 7.73 -11.79 0.01
C ALA A 21 8.27 -12.78 1.05
N VAL A 22 9.18 -12.35 1.92
CA VAL A 22 9.76 -13.20 2.98
C VAL A 22 8.73 -13.53 4.06
N LEU A 23 7.99 -12.54 4.56
CA LEU A 23 7.00 -12.74 5.62
C LEU A 23 5.83 -13.62 5.20
N TYR A 24 5.42 -13.53 3.94
CA TYR A 24 4.28 -14.24 3.40
C TYR A 24 4.67 -15.28 2.34
N PHE A 25 5.94 -15.69 2.33
CA PHE A 25 6.48 -16.63 1.32
C PHE A 25 5.66 -17.91 1.22
N SER A 26 5.31 -18.51 2.34
CA SER A 26 4.52 -19.73 2.37
C SER A 26 3.12 -19.57 1.79
N ARG A 27 2.52 -18.39 1.93
CA ARG A 27 1.17 -18.09 1.40
C ARG A 27 1.22 -17.71 -0.08
N LEU A 28 2.19 -16.90 -0.48
CA LEU A 28 2.31 -16.36 -1.84
C LEU A 28 2.98 -17.32 -2.83
N ASN A 29 3.85 -18.24 -2.38
CA ASN A 29 4.54 -19.18 -3.27
C ASN A 29 3.68 -20.41 -3.59
N PRO A 30 3.11 -20.54 -4.82
CA PRO A 30 2.32 -21.71 -5.20
C PRO A 30 3.15 -22.98 -5.44
N PHE A 31 4.48 -22.84 -5.60
CA PHE A 31 5.40 -23.92 -5.95
C PHE A 31 6.12 -24.55 -4.75
N ALA A 32 5.77 -24.19 -3.53
CA ALA A 32 6.40 -24.76 -2.34
C ALA A 32 6.16 -26.27 -2.27
N LYS A 33 7.24 -27.07 -2.14
CA LYS A 33 7.23 -28.54 -2.22
C LYS A 33 6.29 -29.23 -1.22
N LYS A 34 5.96 -28.57 -0.10
CA LYS A 34 5.11 -29.13 0.97
C LYS A 34 3.63 -28.76 0.84
N LYS A 35 3.22 -28.02 -0.20
CA LYS A 35 1.82 -27.60 -0.36
C LYS A 35 0.97 -28.70 -0.97
N THR A 36 -0.22 -28.86 -0.40
CA THR A 36 -1.29 -29.67 -0.99
C THR A 36 -1.81 -29.03 -2.28
N GLU A 37 -2.53 -29.80 -3.12
CA GLU A 37 -3.15 -29.22 -4.33
C GLU A 37 -4.14 -28.10 -4.00
N MET A 38 -4.87 -28.22 -2.88
CA MET A 38 -5.82 -27.22 -2.44
C MET A 38 -5.11 -25.91 -2.05
N GLU A 39 -4.02 -25.97 -1.30
CA GLU A 39 -3.21 -24.78 -0.94
C GLU A 39 -2.53 -24.13 -2.14
N ARG A 40 -2.16 -24.93 -3.15
CA ARG A 40 -1.60 -24.43 -4.40
C ARG A 40 -2.65 -23.65 -5.19
N LYS A 41 -3.86 -24.23 -5.34
CA LYS A 41 -4.99 -23.56 -5.99
C LYS A 41 -5.38 -22.26 -5.26
N ALA A 42 -5.37 -22.27 -3.92
CA ALA A 42 -5.64 -21.08 -3.11
C ALA A 42 -4.60 -19.97 -3.35
N ALA A 43 -3.30 -20.32 -3.44
CA ALA A 43 -2.25 -19.36 -3.75
C ALA A 43 -2.38 -18.76 -5.16
N PHE A 44 -2.69 -19.56 -6.18
CA PHE A 44 -2.98 -19.06 -7.54
C PHE A 44 -4.21 -18.17 -7.57
N SER A 45 -5.29 -18.57 -6.88
CA SER A 45 -6.50 -17.75 -6.75
C SER A 45 -6.20 -16.41 -6.05
N LEU A 46 -5.36 -16.41 -5.01
CA LEU A 46 -4.93 -15.18 -4.33
C LEU A 46 -4.19 -14.24 -5.29
N TRP A 47 -3.25 -14.76 -6.10
CA TRP A 47 -2.56 -13.95 -7.12
C TRP A 47 -3.53 -13.40 -8.18
N GLY A 48 -4.50 -14.20 -8.64
CA GLY A 48 -5.55 -13.74 -9.54
C GLY A 48 -6.34 -12.57 -8.96
N LYS A 49 -6.73 -12.64 -7.68
CA LYS A 49 -7.44 -11.57 -6.96
C LYS A 49 -6.58 -10.32 -6.81
N ILE A 50 -5.28 -10.47 -6.52
CA ILE A 50 -4.31 -9.38 -6.45
C ILE A 50 -4.23 -8.66 -7.80
N ILE A 51 -4.08 -9.40 -8.90
CA ILE A 51 -4.00 -8.84 -10.26
C ILE A 51 -5.30 -8.07 -10.58
N VAL A 52 -6.47 -8.69 -10.35
CA VAL A 52 -7.77 -8.05 -10.60
C VAL A 52 -7.91 -6.75 -9.80
N ALA A 53 -7.46 -6.72 -8.55
CA ALA A 53 -7.51 -5.51 -7.73
C ALA A 53 -6.49 -4.43 -8.15
N CYS A 54 -5.43 -4.79 -8.89
CA CYS A 54 -4.49 -3.80 -9.43
C CYS A 54 -5.00 -3.11 -10.69
N ILE A 55 -5.91 -3.73 -11.45
CA ILE A 55 -6.38 -3.21 -12.75
C ILE A 55 -6.96 -1.79 -12.66
N PRO A 56 -7.94 -1.48 -11.78
CA PRO A 56 -8.57 -0.15 -11.77
C PRO A 56 -7.56 0.98 -11.56
N ALA A 57 -6.71 0.86 -10.56
CA ALA A 57 -5.70 1.88 -10.26
C ALA A 57 -4.58 1.94 -11.31
N GLY A 58 -4.22 0.79 -11.90
CA GLY A 58 -3.25 0.72 -12.99
C GLY A 58 -3.75 1.44 -14.24
N VAL A 59 -4.98 1.16 -14.66
CA VAL A 59 -5.60 1.80 -15.84
C VAL A 59 -5.74 3.31 -15.63
N ILE A 60 -6.33 3.73 -14.52
CA ILE A 60 -6.54 5.16 -14.24
C ILE A 60 -5.20 5.88 -14.06
N GLY A 61 -4.24 5.27 -13.35
CA GLY A 61 -2.92 5.84 -13.13
C GLY A 61 -2.15 6.07 -14.44
N VAL A 62 -2.20 5.10 -15.37
CA VAL A 62 -1.51 5.26 -16.67
C VAL A 62 -2.21 6.27 -17.57
N LEU A 63 -3.54 6.27 -17.62
CA LEU A 63 -4.29 7.17 -18.52
C LEU A 63 -4.30 8.62 -18.06
N PHE A 64 -4.20 8.87 -16.75
CA PHE A 64 -4.37 10.20 -16.16
C PHE A 64 -3.14 10.70 -15.38
N ASP A 65 -1.95 10.08 -15.55
CA ASP A 65 -0.72 10.41 -14.83
C ASP A 65 -0.41 11.91 -14.86
N ASP A 66 -0.33 12.50 -16.06
CA ASP A 66 0.00 13.91 -16.25
C ASP A 66 -1.06 14.86 -15.65
N LEU A 67 -2.34 14.48 -15.74
CA LEU A 67 -3.45 15.24 -15.15
C LEU A 67 -3.41 15.23 -13.64
N LEU A 68 -3.18 14.04 -13.05
CA LEU A 68 -3.05 13.85 -11.61
C LEU A 68 -1.87 14.65 -11.06
N ASP A 69 -0.71 14.58 -11.75
CA ASP A 69 0.48 15.32 -11.36
C ASP A 69 0.26 16.83 -11.41
N THR A 70 -0.38 17.34 -12.47
CA THR A 70 -0.58 18.77 -12.67
C THR A 70 -1.54 19.37 -11.63
N TYR A 71 -2.66 18.72 -11.37
CA TYR A 71 -3.73 19.31 -10.56
C TYR A 71 -3.73 18.88 -9.10
N LEU A 72 -3.25 17.67 -8.78
CA LEU A 72 -3.37 17.11 -7.44
C LEU A 72 -2.09 17.17 -6.61
N TYR A 73 -0.89 17.30 -7.23
CA TYR A 73 0.37 17.33 -6.49
C TYR A 73 0.68 18.71 -5.89
N ASN A 74 -0.18 19.13 -4.98
CA ASN A 74 0.01 20.37 -4.21
C ASN A 74 -0.29 20.13 -2.71
N TYR A 75 0.22 21.01 -1.86
CA TYR A 75 0.10 20.86 -0.40
C TYR A 75 -1.35 20.92 0.11
N VAL A 76 -2.23 21.66 -0.57
CA VAL A 76 -3.64 21.77 -0.19
C VAL A 76 -4.33 20.42 -0.39
N THR A 77 -4.15 19.82 -1.57
CA THR A 77 -4.70 18.49 -1.87
C THR A 77 -4.21 17.45 -0.86
N VAL A 78 -2.91 17.44 -0.55
CA VAL A 78 -2.33 16.52 0.45
C VAL A 78 -2.98 16.71 1.81
N ALA A 79 -3.08 17.95 2.29
CA ALA A 79 -3.63 18.25 3.60
C ALA A 79 -5.12 17.91 3.70
N VAL A 80 -5.91 18.29 2.69
CA VAL A 80 -7.34 17.97 2.62
C VAL A 80 -7.55 16.45 2.56
N ALA A 81 -6.79 15.73 1.73
CA ALA A 81 -6.85 14.28 1.65
C ALA A 81 -6.50 13.62 3.00
N LEU A 82 -5.47 14.10 3.70
CA LEU A 82 -5.12 13.62 5.04
C LEU A 82 -6.30 13.76 6.00
N ILE A 83 -6.94 14.94 6.06
CA ILE A 83 -8.06 15.20 6.96
C ILE A 83 -9.28 14.36 6.59
N VAL A 84 -9.69 14.38 5.33
CA VAL A 84 -10.87 13.65 4.86
C VAL A 84 -10.72 12.14 5.11
N TYR A 85 -9.59 11.55 4.73
CA TYR A 85 -9.35 10.13 4.99
C TYR A 85 -9.15 9.83 6.48
N GLY A 86 -8.60 10.75 7.25
CA GLY A 86 -8.57 10.64 8.71
C GLY A 86 -9.95 10.51 9.31
N ILE A 87 -10.90 11.36 8.88
CA ILE A 87 -12.31 11.29 9.28
C ILE A 87 -12.95 9.98 8.82
N LEU A 88 -12.74 9.59 7.56
CA LEU A 88 -13.27 8.33 7.02
C LEU A 88 -12.79 7.11 7.81
N PHE A 89 -11.53 7.07 8.22
CA PHE A 89 -11.01 6.00 9.10
C PHE A 89 -11.81 5.89 10.39
N ILE A 90 -12.05 7.02 11.06
CA ILE A 90 -12.78 7.05 12.33
C ILE A 90 -14.25 6.64 12.13
N VAL A 91 -14.90 7.18 11.11
CA VAL A 91 -16.30 6.90 10.82
C VAL A 91 -16.53 5.43 10.45
N ILE A 92 -15.75 4.91 9.49
CA ILE A 92 -15.88 3.51 9.04
C ILE A 92 -15.55 2.53 10.16
N GLU A 93 -14.54 2.83 10.97
CA GLU A 93 -14.20 2.02 12.14
C GLU A 93 -15.35 1.95 13.14
N ARG A 94 -16.02 3.08 13.44
CA ARG A 94 -17.18 3.10 14.30
C ARG A 94 -18.37 2.34 13.73
N MET A 95 -18.65 2.52 12.44
CA MET A 95 -19.74 1.81 11.75
C MET A 95 -19.53 0.29 11.71
N LYS A 96 -18.27 -0.17 11.64
CA LYS A 96 -17.93 -1.58 11.52
C LYS A 96 -17.50 -2.25 12.82
N LYS A 97 -17.54 -1.53 13.95
CA LYS A 97 -17.06 -2.02 15.25
C LYS A 97 -17.72 -3.34 15.65
N ASP A 98 -19.02 -3.43 15.51
CA ASP A 98 -19.83 -4.57 15.97
C ASP A 98 -20.25 -5.49 14.80
N SER A 99 -19.75 -5.25 13.59
CA SER A 99 -20.09 -6.08 12.43
C SER A 99 -19.20 -7.32 12.36
N VAL A 100 -19.84 -8.48 12.15
CA VAL A 100 -19.12 -9.73 11.87
C VAL A 100 -18.56 -9.66 10.45
N PRO A 101 -17.25 -9.81 10.24
CA PRO A 101 -16.69 -9.76 8.90
C PRO A 101 -17.08 -11.01 8.11
N MET A 102 -17.41 -10.82 6.83
CA MET A 102 -17.68 -11.91 5.87
C MET A 102 -16.40 -12.68 5.52
N TYR A 103 -15.25 -11.97 5.48
CA TYR A 103 -13.96 -12.52 5.13
C TYR A 103 -12.97 -12.30 6.29
N ALA A 104 -12.59 -13.38 6.96
CA ALA A 104 -11.67 -13.34 8.10
C ALA A 104 -10.20 -13.34 7.66
N VAL A 105 -9.90 -13.98 6.52
CA VAL A 105 -8.54 -14.10 5.94
C VAL A 105 -8.51 -13.64 4.47
N ALA A 106 -7.33 -13.20 4.01
CA ALA A 106 -7.18 -12.60 2.69
C ALA A 106 -7.47 -13.58 1.54
N GLU A 107 -7.22 -14.87 1.73
CA GLU A 107 -7.47 -15.93 0.73
C GLU A 107 -8.95 -16.16 0.44
N GLU A 108 -9.84 -15.86 1.39
CA GLU A 108 -11.28 -16.05 1.25
C GLU A 108 -11.96 -14.92 0.48
N ILE A 109 -11.29 -13.77 0.31
CA ILE A 109 -11.82 -12.63 -0.43
C ILE A 109 -12.26 -13.08 -1.83
N SER A 110 -13.50 -12.75 -2.24
CA SER A 110 -13.98 -13.07 -3.59
C SER A 110 -13.34 -12.16 -4.65
N TYR A 111 -13.31 -12.59 -5.92
CA TYR A 111 -12.85 -11.74 -7.03
C TYR A 111 -13.64 -10.43 -7.15
N LYS A 112 -14.96 -10.47 -6.90
CA LYS A 112 -15.82 -9.28 -6.88
C LYS A 112 -15.40 -8.30 -5.78
N THR A 113 -15.08 -8.82 -4.60
CA THR A 113 -14.61 -8.00 -3.47
C THR A 113 -13.20 -7.48 -3.73
N ALA A 114 -12.32 -8.28 -4.32
CA ALA A 114 -10.98 -7.84 -4.73
C ALA A 114 -11.05 -6.69 -5.75
N LEU A 115 -11.94 -6.78 -6.75
CA LEU A 115 -12.18 -5.69 -7.70
C LEU A 115 -12.69 -4.42 -7.00
N LYS A 116 -13.63 -4.53 -6.04
CA LYS A 116 -14.10 -3.39 -5.25
C LYS A 116 -12.93 -2.72 -4.50
N ILE A 117 -12.08 -3.51 -3.84
CA ILE A 117 -10.89 -2.99 -3.17
C ILE A 117 -9.98 -2.27 -4.18
N GLY A 118 -9.84 -2.82 -5.40
CA GLY A 118 -9.11 -2.18 -6.49
C GLY A 118 -9.70 -0.84 -6.92
N CYS A 119 -11.02 -0.71 -6.98
CA CYS A 119 -11.68 0.58 -7.22
C CYS A 119 -11.38 1.59 -6.10
N PHE A 120 -11.39 1.16 -4.84
CA PHE A 120 -10.95 2.02 -3.73
C PHE A 120 -9.46 2.39 -3.83
N GLN A 121 -8.62 1.52 -4.40
CA GLN A 121 -7.21 1.82 -4.64
C GLN A 121 -7.00 2.98 -5.61
N VAL A 122 -7.93 3.24 -6.56
CA VAL A 122 -7.87 4.42 -7.44
C VAL A 122 -7.78 5.72 -6.65
N LEU A 123 -8.48 5.80 -5.53
CA LEU A 123 -8.44 6.97 -4.65
C LEU A 123 -7.03 7.27 -4.10
N SER A 124 -6.15 6.27 -4.08
CA SER A 124 -4.77 6.45 -3.64
C SER A 124 -3.88 7.17 -4.65
N LEU A 125 -4.37 7.42 -5.86
CA LEU A 125 -3.69 8.28 -6.84
C LEU A 125 -3.73 9.75 -6.42
N ILE A 126 -4.68 10.11 -5.53
CA ILE A 126 -4.71 11.43 -4.90
C ILE A 126 -3.63 11.49 -3.81
N PRO A 127 -2.63 12.40 -3.93
CA PRO A 127 -1.57 12.51 -2.93
C PRO A 127 -2.14 12.87 -1.55
N GLY A 128 -1.60 12.25 -0.50
CA GLY A 128 -2.14 12.38 0.85
C GLY A 128 -3.14 11.29 1.26
N THR A 129 -3.76 10.58 0.33
CA THR A 129 -4.81 9.57 0.62
C THR A 129 -4.26 8.32 1.32
N SER A 130 -3.06 7.88 1.01
CA SER A 130 -2.46 6.58 1.41
C SER A 130 -3.08 5.37 0.70
N ARG A 131 -2.27 4.65 -0.06
CA ARG A 131 -2.70 3.46 -0.80
C ARG A 131 -3.26 2.37 0.12
N SER A 132 -2.51 2.00 1.16
CA SER A 132 -2.97 1.00 2.14
C SER A 132 -4.21 1.48 2.88
N GLY A 133 -4.30 2.78 3.17
CA GLY A 133 -5.50 3.36 3.78
C GLY A 133 -6.75 3.13 2.93
N SER A 134 -6.69 3.47 1.66
CA SER A 134 -7.83 3.30 0.73
C SER A 134 -8.24 1.84 0.57
N THR A 135 -7.28 0.94 0.38
CA THR A 135 -7.55 -0.49 0.19
C THR A 135 -8.10 -1.16 1.46
N ILE A 136 -7.61 -0.78 2.65
CA ILE A 136 -8.13 -1.30 3.91
C ILE A 136 -9.56 -0.81 4.16
N LEU A 137 -9.83 0.50 3.97
CA LEU A 137 -11.18 1.04 4.09
C LEU A 137 -12.15 0.39 3.10
N GLY A 138 -11.74 0.25 1.84
CA GLY A 138 -12.52 -0.44 0.81
C GLY A 138 -12.80 -1.90 1.17
N GLY A 139 -11.83 -2.59 1.76
CA GLY A 139 -11.97 -3.93 2.29
C GLY A 139 -12.99 -4.00 3.44
N MET A 140 -12.86 -3.15 4.44
CA MET A 140 -13.78 -3.09 5.59
C MET A 140 -15.22 -2.79 5.15
N LEU A 141 -15.41 -1.85 4.22
CA LEU A 141 -16.74 -1.56 3.65
C LEU A 141 -17.30 -2.74 2.86
N SER A 142 -16.45 -3.59 2.30
CA SER A 142 -16.82 -4.79 1.55
C SER A 142 -16.90 -6.06 2.42
N GLY A 143 -16.89 -5.94 3.75
CA GLY A 143 -17.02 -7.06 4.68
C GLY A 143 -15.73 -7.82 4.98
N VAL A 144 -14.56 -7.27 4.64
CA VAL A 144 -13.26 -7.87 4.98
C VAL A 144 -12.84 -7.42 6.38
N SER A 145 -12.31 -8.34 7.19
CA SER A 145 -11.78 -8.02 8.51
C SER A 145 -10.57 -7.08 8.41
N ARG A 146 -10.32 -6.28 9.44
CA ARG A 146 -9.15 -5.36 9.49
C ARG A 146 -7.83 -6.07 9.21
N PRO A 147 -7.50 -7.18 9.88
CA PRO A 147 -6.25 -7.89 9.61
C PRO A 147 -6.15 -8.41 8.17
N ALA A 148 -7.23 -9.04 7.66
CA ALA A 148 -7.26 -9.55 6.29
C ALA A 148 -7.13 -8.43 5.25
N GLY A 149 -7.78 -7.28 5.48
CA GLY A 149 -7.65 -6.09 4.63
C GLY A 149 -6.24 -5.52 4.64
N ALA A 150 -5.58 -5.46 5.79
CA ALA A 150 -4.18 -5.04 5.91
C ALA A 150 -3.23 -6.01 5.17
N GLU A 151 -3.37 -7.31 5.37
CA GLU A 151 -2.58 -8.33 4.67
C GLU A 151 -2.79 -8.26 3.15
N PHE A 152 -4.05 -8.20 2.70
CA PHE A 152 -4.37 -8.06 1.27
C PHE A 152 -3.79 -6.78 0.67
N SER A 153 -3.80 -5.66 1.42
CA SER A 153 -3.15 -4.42 1.01
C SER A 153 -1.64 -4.59 0.84
N PHE A 154 -0.95 -5.35 1.72
CA PHE A 154 0.47 -5.67 1.52
C PHE A 154 0.70 -6.52 0.28
N PHE A 155 -0.17 -7.50 -0.01
CA PHE A 155 -0.05 -8.31 -1.22
C PHE A 155 -0.22 -7.45 -2.48
N LEU A 156 -1.16 -6.52 -2.49
CA LEU A 156 -1.33 -5.55 -3.57
C LEU A 156 -0.11 -4.63 -3.75
N ALA A 157 0.66 -4.39 -2.68
CA ALA A 157 1.89 -3.60 -2.77
C ALA A 157 2.91 -4.21 -3.71
N VAL A 158 3.02 -5.54 -3.74
CA VAL A 158 4.05 -6.26 -4.50
C VAL A 158 3.98 -5.92 -5.99
N PRO A 159 2.90 -6.22 -6.73
CA PRO A 159 2.85 -5.92 -8.16
C PRO A 159 2.83 -4.42 -8.47
N VAL A 160 2.13 -3.59 -7.67
CA VAL A 160 2.06 -2.15 -7.90
C VAL A 160 3.43 -1.49 -7.76
N MET A 161 4.18 -1.85 -6.71
CA MET A 161 5.50 -1.29 -6.48
C MET A 161 6.55 -1.84 -7.45
N LEU A 162 6.45 -3.12 -7.84
CA LEU A 162 7.29 -3.69 -8.89
C LEU A 162 7.09 -2.95 -10.21
N GLY A 163 5.84 -2.74 -10.62
CA GLY A 163 5.52 -1.99 -11.84
C GLY A 163 6.06 -0.56 -11.81
N ALA A 164 5.80 0.16 -10.72
CA ALA A 164 6.28 1.54 -10.56
C ALA A 164 7.83 1.63 -10.53
N SER A 165 8.51 0.66 -9.90
CA SER A 165 9.97 0.61 -9.87
C SER A 165 10.57 0.25 -11.22
N ALA A 166 9.97 -0.72 -11.93
CA ALA A 166 10.40 -1.11 -13.27
C ALA A 166 10.30 0.07 -14.25
N LEU A 167 9.18 0.80 -14.23
CA LEU A 167 9.01 2.00 -15.07
C LEU A 167 10.06 3.07 -14.75
N LYS A 168 10.39 3.27 -13.48
CA LYS A 168 11.44 4.23 -13.08
C LYS A 168 12.82 3.78 -13.55
N LEU A 169 13.18 2.51 -13.37
CA LEU A 169 14.47 1.97 -13.83
C LEU A 169 14.63 2.08 -15.34
N LEU A 170 13.58 1.79 -16.11
CA LEU A 170 13.60 1.94 -17.57
C LEU A 170 13.80 3.40 -18.01
N LYS A 171 13.24 4.37 -17.27
CA LYS A 171 13.42 5.81 -17.55
C LYS A 171 14.80 6.33 -17.16
N PHE A 172 15.51 5.71 -16.19
CA PHE A 172 16.79 6.20 -15.66
C PHE A 172 18.02 5.55 -16.27
N GLY A 173 17.90 4.36 -16.87
CA GLY A 173 19.03 3.55 -17.32
C GLY A 173 19.73 2.81 -16.17
N PHE A 174 20.77 2.03 -16.52
CA PHE A 174 21.46 1.11 -15.60
C PHE A 174 22.93 1.51 -15.32
N SER A 175 23.31 2.75 -15.57
CA SER A 175 24.68 3.20 -15.32
C SER A 175 24.83 3.70 -13.88
N PHE A 176 25.47 2.88 -13.04
CA PHE A 176 25.77 3.19 -11.64
C PHE A 176 27.27 3.15 -11.38
N THR A 177 27.77 4.09 -10.60
CA THR A 177 29.13 4.05 -10.05
C THR A 177 29.21 3.03 -8.90
N THR A 178 30.41 2.55 -8.58
CA THR A 178 30.62 1.63 -7.45
C THR A 178 30.14 2.22 -6.12
N ALA A 179 30.33 3.51 -5.90
CA ALA A 179 29.84 4.19 -4.70
C ALA A 179 28.31 4.20 -4.62
N GLU A 180 27.61 4.44 -5.74
CA GLU A 180 26.16 4.40 -5.81
C GLU A 180 25.60 2.99 -5.53
N ILE A 181 26.28 1.95 -6.05
CA ILE A 181 25.90 0.56 -5.77
C ILE A 181 26.02 0.24 -4.28
N LEU A 182 27.09 0.65 -3.62
CA LEU A 182 27.28 0.43 -2.18
C LEU A 182 26.21 1.16 -1.35
N ILE A 183 25.89 2.40 -1.70
CA ILE A 183 24.82 3.18 -1.05
C ILE A 183 23.46 2.50 -1.27
N LEU A 184 23.17 2.04 -2.49
CA LEU A 184 21.96 1.31 -2.82
C LEU A 184 21.82 0.03 -2.00
N LEU A 185 22.88 -0.78 -1.91
CA LEU A 185 22.88 -2.02 -1.12
C LEU A 185 22.67 -1.75 0.37
N ALA A 186 23.38 -0.79 0.94
CA ALA A 186 23.17 -0.39 2.33
C ALA A 186 21.73 0.08 2.58
N GLY A 187 21.19 0.88 1.66
CA GLY A 187 19.80 1.34 1.71
C GLY A 187 18.77 0.20 1.62
N VAL A 188 18.97 -0.76 0.71
CA VAL A 188 18.10 -1.96 0.58
C VAL A 188 18.12 -2.79 1.86
N ILE A 189 19.30 -3.08 2.41
CA ILE A 189 19.44 -3.91 3.62
C ILE A 189 18.74 -3.23 4.81
N THR A 190 19.05 -1.95 5.03
CA THR A 190 18.45 -1.18 6.14
C THR A 190 16.93 -1.10 6.00
N ALA A 191 16.44 -0.72 4.81
CA ALA A 191 15.02 -0.63 4.54
C ALA A 191 14.30 -1.99 4.66
N PHE A 192 14.96 -3.09 4.25
CA PHE A 192 14.42 -4.44 4.39
C PHE A 192 14.22 -4.83 5.87
N LEU A 193 15.23 -4.62 6.71
CA LEU A 193 15.15 -4.93 8.15
C LEU A 193 14.07 -4.10 8.84
N VAL A 194 14.03 -2.79 8.54
CA VAL A 194 13.01 -1.89 9.08
C VAL A 194 11.61 -2.28 8.58
N SER A 195 11.47 -2.66 7.30
CA SER A 195 10.19 -3.10 6.74
C SER A 195 9.68 -4.39 7.38
N LEU A 196 10.56 -5.37 7.66
CA LEU A 196 10.19 -6.60 8.37
C LEU A 196 9.63 -6.30 9.76
N ALA A 197 10.31 -5.43 10.52
CA ALA A 197 9.87 -5.02 11.85
C ALA A 197 8.55 -4.23 11.77
N ALA A 198 8.45 -3.27 10.85
CA ALA A 198 7.27 -2.43 10.69
C ALA A 198 6.03 -3.23 10.27
N ILE A 199 6.15 -4.17 9.33
CA ILE A 199 5.02 -5.00 8.88
C ILE A 199 4.53 -5.90 10.03
N ARG A 200 5.45 -6.57 10.75
CA ARG A 200 5.09 -7.40 11.92
C ARG A 200 4.40 -6.57 13.00
N PHE A 201 4.96 -5.41 13.32
CA PHE A 201 4.37 -4.49 14.28
C PHE A 201 2.97 -4.05 13.84
N LEU A 202 2.82 -3.59 12.59
CA LEU A 202 1.56 -3.07 12.07
C LEU A 202 0.47 -4.14 12.05
N VAL A 203 0.76 -5.36 11.58
CA VAL A 203 -0.21 -6.46 11.58
C VAL A 203 -0.63 -6.81 13.01
N SER A 204 0.33 -6.90 13.93
CA SER A 204 0.03 -7.15 15.36
C SER A 204 -0.80 -6.01 15.98
N PHE A 205 -0.46 -4.76 15.67
CA PHE A 205 -1.17 -3.59 16.16
C PHE A 205 -2.63 -3.56 15.67
N VAL A 206 -2.85 -3.77 14.38
CA VAL A 206 -4.18 -3.77 13.76
C VAL A 206 -5.09 -4.89 14.28
N ARG A 207 -4.50 -6.01 14.70
CA ARG A 207 -5.26 -7.10 15.35
C ARG A 207 -5.82 -6.71 16.72
N ARG A 208 -5.14 -5.81 17.43
CA ARG A 208 -5.44 -5.46 18.83
C ARG A 208 -6.06 -4.07 19.01
N HIS A 209 -5.83 -3.16 18.06
CA HIS A 209 -6.21 -1.76 18.18
C HIS A 209 -7.09 -1.32 17.01
N SER A 210 -7.84 -0.24 17.25
CA SER A 210 -8.70 0.39 16.26
C SER A 210 -7.89 1.18 15.23
N PHE A 211 -8.33 1.18 13.98
CA PHE A 211 -7.80 2.05 12.94
C PHE A 211 -8.04 3.55 13.19
N ALA A 212 -8.93 3.90 14.12
CA ALA A 212 -9.21 5.28 14.46
C ALA A 212 -7.95 6.06 14.92
N VAL A 213 -6.95 5.37 15.52
CA VAL A 213 -5.67 5.98 15.91
C VAL A 213 -4.96 6.59 14.68
N PHE A 214 -4.92 5.85 13.57
CA PHE A 214 -4.37 6.37 12.31
C PHE A 214 -5.19 7.53 11.75
N GLY A 215 -6.51 7.52 11.96
CA GLY A 215 -7.39 8.62 11.59
C GLY A 215 -7.02 9.92 12.31
N TRP A 216 -6.87 9.88 13.63
CA TRP A 216 -6.47 11.05 14.42
C TRP A 216 -5.10 11.58 14.05
N TYR A 217 -4.10 10.69 13.86
CA TYR A 217 -2.77 11.08 13.39
C TYR A 217 -2.84 11.83 12.04
N ARG A 218 -3.63 11.34 11.09
CA ARG A 218 -3.78 11.95 9.77
C ARG A 218 -4.45 13.31 9.82
N ILE A 219 -5.50 13.47 10.66
CA ILE A 219 -6.17 14.76 10.86
C ILE A 219 -5.17 15.77 11.45
N ALA A 220 -4.46 15.39 12.51
CA ALA A 220 -3.46 16.27 13.12
C ALA A 220 -2.37 16.69 12.12
N LEU A 221 -1.83 15.74 11.34
CA LEU A 221 -0.83 16.03 10.33
C LEU A 221 -1.38 16.95 9.22
N GLY A 222 -2.59 16.70 8.74
CA GLY A 222 -3.22 17.54 7.70
C GLY A 222 -3.44 18.98 8.18
N VAL A 223 -3.90 19.15 9.42
CA VAL A 223 -4.04 20.47 10.06
C VAL A 223 -2.68 21.17 10.19
N LEU A 224 -1.66 20.46 10.66
CA LEU A 224 -0.30 21.01 10.77
C LEU A 224 0.26 21.49 9.42
N VAL A 225 0.05 20.71 8.35
CA VAL A 225 0.45 21.10 6.98
C VAL A 225 -0.25 22.39 6.56
N LEU A 226 -1.57 22.50 6.75
CA LEU A 226 -2.30 23.74 6.41
C LEU A 226 -1.82 24.93 7.22
N LEU A 227 -1.64 24.77 8.53
CA LEU A 227 -1.15 25.85 9.40
C LEU A 227 0.25 26.31 8.99
N TYR A 228 1.16 25.37 8.72
CA TYR A 228 2.51 25.70 8.27
C TYR A 228 2.49 26.58 7.01
N PHE A 229 1.76 26.17 5.99
CA PHE A 229 1.68 26.95 4.75
C PHE A 229 0.88 28.24 4.88
N PHE A 230 -0.05 28.32 5.81
CA PHE A 230 -0.78 29.56 6.09
C PHE A 230 0.11 30.61 6.78
N ILE A 231 1.02 30.17 7.66
CA ILE A 231 1.92 31.08 8.40
C ILE A 231 3.13 31.48 7.53
N THR A 232 3.59 30.59 6.62
CA THR A 232 4.81 30.84 5.82
C THR A 232 4.57 31.48 4.46
N LYS A 233 3.31 31.72 4.07
CA LYS A 233 2.90 32.48 2.91
C LYS A 233 2.53 33.90 3.28
#